data_1a8fe8154623b92be085af857bd0095b
#
_entry.id   1a8fe8154623b92be085af857bd0095b
#
_cell.length_a   1.000
_cell.length_b   1.000
_cell.length_c   1.000
_cell.angle_alpha   90.00
_cell.angle_beta   90.00
_cell.angle_gamma   90.00
#
_symmetry.space_group_name_H-M   'P 1'
#
loop_
_entity.id
_entity.type
_entity.pdbx_description
1 polymer ?
#
loop_
_entity_poly.entity_id
_entity_poly.type
_entity_poly.pdbx_seq_one_letter_code
_entity_poly.pdbx_strand_id
1 'polypeptide(L)' 'MKLREARTGVAVRVKDGLWRSEFGGMRGTVEHRWGHPDHPALDVRLEDGRSELFWFHELDKVQEKARTA' A
#
# COMPACT_ATOMS: atom_id res chain seq x y z
N MET A 1 1.69 4.56 -6.24
CA MET A 1 1.71 5.73 -5.32
C MET A 1 3.00 6.49 -5.50
N LYS A 2 2.99 7.75 -5.09
CA LYS A 2 4.19 8.56 -5.20
C LYS A 2 5.10 8.28 -4.01
N LEU A 3 6.38 8.53 -4.20
CA LEU A 3 7.34 8.28 -3.12
C LEU A 3 6.98 8.98 -1.83
N ARG A 4 6.51 10.23 -1.91
CA ARG A 4 6.19 10.97 -0.69
C ARG A 4 4.97 10.40 0.03
N GLU A 5 4.23 9.54 -0.62
CA GLU A 5 3.06 8.90 -0.02
C GLU A 5 3.40 7.55 0.61
N ALA A 6 4.61 7.07 0.38
CA ALA A 6 5.01 5.75 0.84
C ALA A 6 5.48 5.82 2.28
N ARG A 7 4.54 5.95 3.19
CA ARG A 7 4.83 6.12 4.62
C ARG A 7 3.94 5.24 5.46
N THR A 8 4.37 4.94 6.66
CA THR A 8 3.57 4.15 7.58
C THR A 8 2.29 4.89 7.91
N GLY A 9 1.24 4.13 8.08
CA GLY A 9 -0.07 4.68 8.41
C GLY A 9 -0.91 5.08 7.23
N VAL A 10 -0.34 5.05 6.02
CA VAL A 10 -1.09 5.45 4.84
C VAL A 10 -1.98 4.30 4.37
N ALA A 11 -3.22 4.60 4.05
CA ALA A 11 -4.13 3.61 3.49
C ALA A 11 -3.83 3.42 2.02
N VAL A 12 -3.78 2.18 1.58
CA VAL A 12 -3.41 1.83 0.21
C VAL A 12 -4.33 0.77 -0.37
N ARG A 13 -4.26 0.63 -1.68
CA ARG A 13 -4.99 -0.40 -2.40
C ARG A 13 -4.01 -1.04 -3.37
N VAL A 14 -3.99 -2.35 -3.42
CA VAL A 14 -3.09 -3.07 -4.31
C VAL A 14 -3.61 -2.93 -5.74
N LYS A 15 -2.75 -2.58 -6.66
CA LYS A 15 -3.14 -2.41 -8.06
C LYS A 15 -3.56 -3.73 -8.65
N ASP A 16 -4.47 -3.66 -9.62
CA ASP A 16 -4.87 -4.85 -10.36
C ASP A 16 -3.83 -5.14 -11.42
N GLY A 17 -3.80 -6.33 -11.92
CA GLY A 17 -2.93 -6.66 -13.04
C GLY A 17 -1.51 -7.00 -12.68
N LEU A 18 -1.21 -7.09 -11.41
CA LEU A 18 0.13 -7.50 -10.98
C LEU A 18 0.26 -9.00 -11.12
N TRP A 19 1.48 -9.49 -11.12
CA TRP A 19 1.72 -10.92 -11.18
C TRP A 19 1.16 -11.64 -9.95
N ARG A 20 0.99 -10.92 -8.85
CA ARG A 20 0.38 -11.48 -7.64
C ARG A 20 -1.10 -11.10 -7.66
N SER A 21 -1.82 -11.65 -8.60
CA SER A 21 -3.20 -11.26 -8.82
C SER A 21 -4.14 -11.53 -7.65
N GLU A 22 -3.78 -12.45 -6.78
CA GLU A 22 -4.65 -12.73 -5.64
C GLU A 22 -4.81 -11.54 -4.70
N PHE A 23 -3.92 -10.58 -4.77
CA PHE A 23 -4.03 -9.41 -3.92
C PHE A 23 -4.63 -8.19 -4.64
N GLY A 24 -4.89 -8.31 -5.93
CA GLY A 24 -5.37 -7.16 -6.69
C GLY A 24 -6.64 -6.57 -6.11
N GLY A 25 -6.67 -5.28 -5.92
CA GLY A 25 -7.83 -4.58 -5.41
C GLY A 25 -8.00 -4.58 -3.90
N MET A 26 -7.18 -5.34 -3.18
CA MET A 26 -7.30 -5.38 -1.73
C MET A 26 -6.79 -4.10 -1.11
N ARG A 27 -7.40 -3.70 -0.03
CA ARG A 27 -6.99 -2.51 0.69
C ARG A 27 -6.19 -2.89 1.92
N GLY A 28 -5.39 -1.98 2.39
CA GLY A 28 -4.62 -2.20 3.59
C GLY A 28 -3.98 -0.92 4.08
N THR A 29 -3.12 -1.06 5.06
CA THR A 29 -2.43 0.06 5.68
C THR A 29 -0.95 -0.25 5.71
N VAL A 30 -0.14 0.71 5.37
CA VAL A 30 1.32 0.55 5.41
C VAL A 30 1.77 0.51 6.86
N GLU A 31 2.48 -0.56 7.23
CA GLU A 31 2.98 -0.73 8.59
C GLU A 31 4.47 -0.43 8.71
N HIS A 32 5.24 -0.74 7.69
CA HIS A 32 6.67 -0.48 7.71
C HIS A 32 7.16 -0.13 6.32
N ARG A 33 8.25 0.60 6.27
CA ARG A 33 8.87 0.98 5.02
C ARG A 33 10.30 0.46 5.05
N TRP A 34 10.67 -0.23 3.99
CA TRP A 34 11.99 -0.87 3.92
C TRP A 34 12.70 -0.48 2.65
N GLY A 35 14.01 -0.58 2.69
CA GLY A 35 14.81 -0.47 1.49
C GLY A 35 15.23 0.95 1.16
N HIS A 36 15.65 1.13 -0.08
CA HIS A 36 16.20 2.38 -0.52
C HIS A 36 15.15 3.49 -0.53
N PRO A 37 15.50 4.70 -0.12
CA PRO A 37 14.53 5.80 -0.09
C PRO A 37 13.85 6.08 -1.43
N ASP A 38 14.55 5.82 -2.53
CA ASP A 38 13.98 6.10 -3.84
C ASP A 38 13.18 4.93 -4.41
N HIS A 39 13.27 3.79 -3.79
CA HIS A 39 12.56 2.60 -4.28
C HIS A 39 12.19 1.71 -3.10
N PRO A 40 11.32 2.19 -2.22
CA PRO A 40 11.02 1.43 -1.01
C PRO A 40 10.05 0.29 -1.24
N ALA A 41 10.17 -0.70 -0.38
CA ALA A 41 9.16 -1.74 -0.27
C ALA A 41 8.34 -1.42 0.97
N LEU A 42 7.08 -1.73 0.93
CA LEU A 42 6.18 -1.40 2.03
C LEU A 42 5.50 -2.65 2.55
N ASP A 43 5.52 -2.78 3.87
CA ASP A 43 4.86 -3.89 4.54
C ASP A 43 3.44 -3.44 4.78
N VAL A 44 2.49 -4.09 4.17
CA VAL A 44 1.09 -3.69 4.20
C VAL A 44 0.26 -4.70 4.95
N ARG A 45 -0.50 -4.23 5.94
CA ARG A 45 -1.47 -5.07 6.60
C ARG A 45 -2.74 -5.01 5.77
N LEU A 46 -3.09 -6.12 5.15
CA LEU A 46 -4.24 -6.18 4.28
C LEU A 46 -5.54 -6.32 5.05
N GLU A 47 -6.64 -6.01 4.38
CA GLU A 47 -7.96 -6.04 5.01
C GLU A 47 -8.35 -7.40 5.56
N ASP A 48 -7.77 -8.46 5.06
CA ASP A 48 -8.06 -9.80 5.56
C ASP A 48 -7.14 -10.21 6.72
N GLY A 49 -6.33 -9.28 7.19
CA GLY A 49 -5.46 -9.53 8.35
C GLY A 49 -4.07 -10.00 8.02
N ARG A 50 -3.78 -10.32 6.76
CA ARG A 50 -2.44 -10.75 6.38
C ARG A 50 -1.54 -9.55 6.17
N SER A 51 -0.25 -9.73 6.37
CA SER A 51 0.74 -8.70 6.08
C SER A 51 1.58 -9.18 4.93
N GLU A 52 1.72 -8.35 3.91
CA GLU A 52 2.48 -8.69 2.71
C GLU A 52 3.36 -7.54 2.30
N LEU A 53 4.46 -7.85 1.65
CA LEU A 53 5.41 -6.84 1.22
C LEU A 53 5.16 -6.50 -0.25
N PHE A 54 5.06 -5.22 -0.55
CA PHE A 54 4.86 -4.73 -1.91
C PHE A 54 5.84 -3.63 -2.21
N TRP A 55 6.23 -3.50 -3.50
CA TRP A 55 6.98 -2.33 -3.92
C TRP A 55 6.01 -1.16 -3.91
N PHE A 56 6.50 0.03 -3.63
CA PHE A 56 5.61 1.21 -3.53
C PHE A 56 4.79 1.44 -4.81
N HIS A 57 5.37 1.15 -5.97
CA HIS A 57 4.66 1.39 -7.23
C HIS A 57 3.58 0.35 -7.51
N GLU A 58 3.51 -0.69 -6.71
CA GLU A 58 2.45 -1.69 -6.85
C GLU A 58 1.19 -1.28 -6.10
N LEU A 59 1.23 -0.15 -5.42
CA LEU A 59 0.13 0.30 -4.59
C LEU A 59 -0.37 1.67 -5.03
N ASP A 60 -1.65 1.92 -4.77
CA ASP A 60 -2.22 3.25 -4.94
C ASP A 60 -2.62 3.76 -3.57
N LYS A 61 -2.42 5.04 -3.32
CA LYS A 61 -2.85 5.63 -2.08
C LYS A 61 -4.37 5.77 -2.12
N VAL A 62 -5.01 5.33 -1.06
CA VAL A 62 -6.45 5.48 -0.96
C VAL A 62 -6.73 6.87 -0.43
N GLN A 63 -7.57 7.64 -1.20
CA GLN A 63 -7.84 8.94 -0.77
C GLN A 63 -9.00 8.88 0.14
N GLU A 64 -8.78 8.99 1.42
CA GLU A 64 -9.83 8.96 2.28
C GLU A 64 -10.47 10.25 2.33
N LYS A 65 -11.69 10.38 1.99
CA LYS A 65 -12.34 11.58 1.94
C LYS A 65 -12.58 11.95 3.28
N ALA A 66 -12.27 12.99 3.64
CA ALA A 66 -12.37 13.40 4.94
C ALA A 66 -13.75 13.26 5.32
N ARG A 67 -14.01 12.75 6.27
CA ARG A 67 -15.21 12.48 6.56
C ARG A 67 -15.73 13.53 7.09
N THR A 68 -16.07 14.17 6.89
CA THR A 68 -16.62 15.14 7.21
C THR A 68 -17.35 14.94 8.07
N ALA A 69 -17.41 14.69 8.45
CA ALA A 69 -18.16 14.45 9.34
C ALA A 69 -18.45 14.81 9.60
#